data_65104589502be71424d0ad88e88374f0
#
_entry.id   65104589502be71424d0ad88e88374f0
#
_cell.length_a   1.000
_cell.length_b   1.000
_cell.length_c   1.000
_cell.angle_alpha   90.00
_cell.angle_beta   90.00
_cell.angle_gamma   90.00
#
_symmetry.space_group_name_H-M   'P 1'
#
loop_
_entity.id
_entity.type
_entity.pdbx_description
1 polymer ?
#
loop_
_entity_poly.entity_id
_entity_poly.type
_entity_poly.pdbx_seq_one_letter_code
_entity_poly.pdbx_strand_id
1 'polypeptide(L)'
;MTRPTPETLAHTARRARAAADPTVDVDSAAARSAATPAVPAVRPSAPAQVSGAGSLVRSLEALGVDVVFGIPGGAILPAYDPLYDSTVRHILVRHEQGAGHAATGYAQATGKVGVCIATSGPGATNLVTPIADAYMDSVAMVAITGQVARPSIGTDAFQEADIQGITLPITKHNFLVQTAEEIPRVLAEAFHLASSGRPGPVLVDIPKDVLQAPTTFAWPPTLDLPGYRPTLHPHGKQIREAARLMAGARRPVLYVGGGVLKAGATDGLRRLAELTGIPVVTTLMALGAFPDSHRQHLGMPGMHGTVAAVYGLQKSDLIVALGARFDDRVTGKLDSFAPDATVVHADIDPAEIGKNRHVDVPIVGDAKHVIDELIAAVTVERSAGRTTDLGDWWTQLDDLRDRYPLGYDEPSDGTLSPQYVIERLGEIAGPDTIFVAGVGQHQMWASQFISYEKPHTWLNSGGLGTMGYAVPAAMGAKVGKPDTVVWAVDGDGCFQMTNQELATCALEGIPVKIAVINNGNLGMVRQWQTLFYNERYSNTELGTHKHRIPDFVKLAEALGCVGLRCENAADVDKTIAAAMEINDAPVVIDFVVGKDAMVWPMVAAGTSNDEIMFARGVRPVFDEDDI
;
A
#
# COMPACT_ATOMS: atom_id res chain seq x y z
N MET A 1 20.77 32.99 5.14
CA MET A 1 20.09 31.92 4.37
C MET A 1 20.52 32.12 2.93
N THR A 2 21.43 31.31 2.46
CA THR A 2 21.96 31.38 1.11
C THR A 2 21.07 30.58 0.18
N ARG A 3 20.74 31.15 -0.97
CA ARG A 3 20.01 30.44 -2.05
C ARG A 3 20.86 29.21 -2.45
N PRO A 4 20.27 28.04 -2.73
CA PRO A 4 21.03 26.92 -3.29
C PRO A 4 21.69 27.37 -4.59
N THR A 5 22.96 27.04 -4.76
CA THR A 5 23.69 27.40 -5.97
C THR A 5 23.38 26.43 -7.09
N PRO A 6 23.44 26.85 -8.37
CA PRO A 6 23.19 25.98 -9.52
C PRO A 6 24.07 24.72 -9.59
N GLU A 7 25.15 24.67 -8.86
CA GLU A 7 26.07 23.52 -8.82
C GLU A 7 25.56 22.35 -7.96
N THR A 8 24.82 22.62 -6.88
CA THR A 8 24.23 21.60 -6.02
C THR A 8 23.10 20.86 -6.74
N LEU A 9 22.34 21.58 -7.56
CA LEU A 9 21.27 21.01 -8.40
C LEU A 9 21.82 20.18 -9.58
N ALA A 10 23.03 20.45 -10.04
CA ALA A 10 23.64 19.77 -11.19
C ALA A 10 24.15 18.35 -10.87
N HIS A 11 24.38 18.02 -9.60
CA HIS A 11 24.92 16.70 -9.23
C HIS A 11 23.87 15.58 -9.37
N THR A 12 22.62 15.87 -9.07
CA THR A 12 21.49 14.91 -9.19
C THR A 12 21.05 14.74 -10.66
N ALA A 13 21.05 15.82 -11.43
CA ALA A 13 20.66 15.77 -12.85
C ALA A 13 21.71 15.07 -13.77
N ARG A 14 22.97 15.01 -13.40
CA ARG A 14 24.00 14.32 -14.19
C ARG A 14 23.94 12.80 -14.10
N ARG A 15 23.40 12.23 -13.02
CA ARG A 15 23.29 10.77 -12.85
C ARG A 15 22.14 10.16 -13.65
N ALA A 16 21.04 10.87 -13.85
CA ALA A 16 19.89 10.40 -14.63
C ALA A 16 20.18 10.23 -16.13
N ARG A 17 21.25 10.87 -16.68
CA ARG A 17 21.61 10.77 -18.10
C ARG A 17 22.61 9.66 -18.46
N ALA A 18 23.19 8.96 -17.48
CA ALA A 18 24.26 7.96 -17.74
C ALA A 18 23.75 6.50 -17.90
N ALA A 19 22.47 6.23 -17.84
CA ALA A 19 21.89 4.88 -17.85
C ALA A 19 21.06 4.53 -19.12
N ALA A 20 21.28 5.18 -20.26
CA ALA A 20 20.57 4.86 -21.48
C ALA A 20 21.54 4.41 -22.58
N ASP A 21 21.83 3.12 -22.64
CA ASP A 21 22.38 2.45 -23.84
C ASP A 21 21.43 1.31 -24.23
N PRO A 22 20.74 1.39 -25.40
CA PRO A 22 19.70 0.43 -25.77
C PRO A 22 20.23 -0.60 -26.76
N THR A 23 20.78 -1.71 -26.28
CA THR A 23 20.88 -2.94 -27.08
C THR A 23 20.91 -4.15 -26.16
N VAL A 24 19.74 -4.68 -25.81
CA VAL A 24 19.60 -6.08 -25.38
C VAL A 24 18.41 -6.68 -26.10
N ASP A 25 18.71 -7.74 -26.82
CA ASP A 25 17.83 -8.59 -27.60
C ASP A 25 16.63 -9.10 -26.79
N VAL A 26 15.41 -8.83 -27.29
CA VAL A 26 14.16 -9.33 -26.73
C VAL A 26 13.70 -10.51 -27.57
N ASP A 27 14.12 -11.70 -27.19
CA ASP A 27 13.37 -12.92 -27.56
C ASP A 27 13.57 -14.01 -26.51
N SER A 28 12.44 -14.57 -26.06
CA SER A 28 12.26 -15.75 -25.21
C SER A 28 12.06 -15.54 -23.69
N ALA A 29 10.89 -15.02 -23.30
CA ALA A 29 10.24 -15.47 -22.08
C ALA A 29 8.72 -15.41 -22.28
N ALA A 30 8.13 -16.55 -22.61
CA ALA A 30 6.70 -16.69 -22.79
C ALA A 30 5.94 -16.20 -21.55
N ALA A 31 5.16 -15.16 -21.74
CA ALA A 31 4.29 -14.53 -20.76
C ALA A 31 3.35 -15.58 -20.12
N ARG A 32 3.56 -15.86 -18.85
CA ARG A 32 2.49 -16.41 -18.01
C ARG A 32 1.68 -15.22 -17.51
N SER A 33 0.58 -14.94 -18.22
CA SER A 33 -0.48 -14.03 -17.80
C SER A 33 -0.87 -14.34 -16.35
N ALA A 34 -0.65 -13.38 -15.44
CA ALA A 34 -1.26 -13.42 -14.11
C ALA A 34 -2.75 -13.08 -14.28
N ALA A 35 -3.55 -14.11 -14.54
CA ALA A 35 -4.99 -14.02 -14.39
C ALA A 35 -5.31 -13.71 -12.92
N THR A 36 -6.31 -12.87 -12.67
CA THR A 36 -6.96 -12.75 -11.35
C THR A 36 -7.06 -14.16 -10.75
N PRO A 37 -6.58 -14.42 -9.51
CA PRO A 37 -6.59 -15.77 -9.00
C PRO A 37 -8.02 -16.27 -8.93
N ALA A 38 -8.41 -17.08 -9.91
CA ALA A 38 -9.61 -17.90 -9.79
C ALA A 38 -9.40 -18.76 -8.54
N VAL A 39 -10.40 -18.81 -7.66
CA VAL A 39 -10.44 -19.77 -6.56
C VAL A 39 -9.99 -21.11 -7.16
N PRO A 40 -8.92 -21.74 -6.65
CA PRO A 40 -8.41 -22.97 -7.24
C PRO A 40 -9.58 -23.95 -7.40
N ALA A 41 -9.67 -24.64 -8.54
CA ALA A 41 -10.69 -25.66 -8.77
C ALA A 41 -10.43 -26.80 -7.77
N VAL A 42 -11.02 -26.70 -6.59
CA VAL A 42 -10.85 -27.66 -5.51
C VAL A 42 -11.61 -28.94 -5.87
N ARG A 43 -10.92 -30.08 -5.78
CA ARG A 43 -11.57 -31.39 -5.98
C ARG A 43 -12.68 -31.57 -4.92
N PRO A 44 -13.90 -32.01 -5.31
CA PRO A 44 -14.94 -32.30 -4.35
C PRO A 44 -14.42 -33.28 -3.29
N SER A 45 -14.53 -32.94 -2.02
CA SER A 45 -14.21 -33.87 -0.92
C SER A 45 -15.45 -34.71 -0.59
N ALA A 46 -15.25 -36.00 -0.28
CA ALA A 46 -16.32 -36.82 0.26
C ALA A 46 -16.79 -36.23 1.62
N PRO A 47 -18.10 -36.28 1.92
CA PRO A 47 -18.59 -35.85 3.22
C PRO A 47 -17.90 -36.56 4.38
N ALA A 48 -17.45 -35.80 5.38
CA ALA A 48 -16.75 -36.34 6.53
C ALA A 48 -17.31 -35.75 7.84
N GLN A 49 -17.47 -36.62 8.84
CA GLN A 49 -17.88 -36.19 10.18
C GLN A 49 -16.72 -35.47 10.87
N VAL A 50 -16.96 -34.26 11.32
CA VAL A 50 -15.97 -33.38 11.98
C VAL A 50 -16.64 -32.51 13.04
N SER A 51 -15.86 -31.80 13.84
CA SER A 51 -16.37 -30.65 14.62
C SER A 51 -16.49 -29.39 13.75
N GLY A 52 -17.19 -28.36 14.21
CA GLY A 52 -17.17 -27.04 13.57
C GLY A 52 -15.75 -26.50 13.41
N ALA A 53 -14.88 -26.70 14.39
CA ALA A 53 -13.45 -26.37 14.31
C ALA A 53 -12.73 -27.13 13.19
N GLY A 54 -12.96 -28.43 13.07
CA GLY A 54 -12.44 -29.23 11.96
C GLY A 54 -13.00 -28.78 10.61
N SER A 55 -14.27 -28.35 10.56
CA SER A 55 -14.89 -27.77 9.37
C SER A 55 -14.23 -26.44 8.96
N LEU A 56 -13.91 -25.57 9.93
CA LEU A 56 -13.18 -24.32 9.72
C LEU A 56 -11.82 -24.59 9.06
N VAL A 57 -10.98 -25.44 9.67
CA VAL A 57 -9.63 -25.71 9.17
C VAL A 57 -9.65 -26.34 7.78
N ARG A 58 -10.52 -27.34 7.55
CA ARG A 58 -10.68 -27.94 6.21
C ARG A 58 -11.18 -26.96 5.15
N SER A 59 -12.00 -25.98 5.54
CA SER A 59 -12.42 -24.91 4.63
C SER A 59 -11.26 -24.00 4.24
N LEU A 60 -10.38 -23.65 5.19
CA LEU A 60 -9.16 -22.87 4.91
C LEU A 60 -8.22 -23.64 3.96
N GLU A 61 -7.98 -24.92 4.21
CA GLU A 61 -7.21 -25.79 3.31
C GLU A 61 -7.82 -25.84 1.89
N ALA A 62 -9.13 -26.03 1.82
CA ALA A 62 -9.85 -26.09 0.54
C ALA A 62 -9.86 -24.75 -0.21
N LEU A 63 -9.75 -23.62 0.49
CA LEU A 63 -9.60 -22.27 -0.07
C LEU A 63 -8.16 -21.96 -0.47
N GLY A 64 -7.21 -22.88 -0.23
CA GLY A 64 -5.80 -22.71 -0.56
C GLY A 64 -5.07 -21.70 0.33
N VAL A 65 -5.49 -21.60 1.60
CA VAL A 65 -4.80 -20.79 2.60
C VAL A 65 -3.50 -21.48 2.99
N ASP A 66 -2.38 -20.81 2.78
CA ASP A 66 -1.05 -21.34 3.12
C ASP A 66 -0.66 -20.98 4.56
N VAL A 67 -1.13 -19.82 5.04
CA VAL A 67 -0.73 -19.27 6.34
C VAL A 67 -1.85 -18.47 7.00
N VAL A 68 -1.91 -18.56 8.32
CA VAL A 68 -2.73 -17.70 9.18
C VAL A 68 -1.87 -17.07 10.26
N PHE A 69 -2.16 -15.81 10.61
CA PHE A 69 -1.47 -15.06 11.66
C PHE A 69 -2.42 -14.89 12.85
N GLY A 70 -1.98 -15.16 14.06
CA GLY A 70 -2.89 -15.01 15.19
C GLY A 70 -2.35 -15.36 16.56
N ILE A 71 -3.24 -15.28 17.54
CA ILE A 71 -2.99 -15.65 18.94
C ILE A 71 -4.13 -16.54 19.42
N PRO A 72 -3.84 -17.71 20.04
CA PRO A 72 -4.86 -18.57 20.65
C PRO A 72 -5.48 -17.89 21.87
N GLY A 73 -6.74 -18.20 22.14
CA GLY A 73 -7.45 -17.78 23.36
C GLY A 73 -8.71 -18.60 23.59
N GLY A 74 -9.36 -18.40 24.71
CA GLY A 74 -10.40 -19.30 25.22
C GLY A 74 -11.56 -19.58 24.28
N ALA A 75 -12.04 -18.61 23.52
CA ALA A 75 -13.18 -18.77 22.62
C ALA A 75 -12.77 -19.45 21.30
N ILE A 76 -11.60 -19.17 20.77
CA ILE A 76 -11.10 -19.71 19.49
C ILE A 76 -10.29 -21.00 19.66
N LEU A 77 -9.95 -21.39 20.90
CA LEU A 77 -9.10 -22.55 21.17
C LEU A 77 -9.55 -23.86 20.47
N PRO A 78 -10.84 -24.14 20.32
CA PRO A 78 -11.26 -25.34 19.59
C PRO A 78 -10.75 -25.40 18.15
N ALA A 79 -10.50 -24.27 17.48
CA ALA A 79 -9.95 -24.22 16.13
C ALA A 79 -8.45 -24.56 16.09
N TYR A 80 -7.72 -24.34 17.17
CA TYR A 80 -6.28 -24.62 17.25
C TYR A 80 -5.95 -26.10 17.34
N ASP A 81 -6.89 -26.93 17.85
CA ASP A 81 -6.72 -28.38 17.90
C ASP A 81 -6.58 -29.00 16.49
N PRO A 82 -7.57 -28.87 15.57
CA PRO A 82 -7.41 -29.38 14.21
C PRO A 82 -6.36 -28.62 13.39
N LEU A 83 -6.03 -27.38 13.73
CA LEU A 83 -5.00 -26.60 13.05
C LEU A 83 -3.59 -27.20 13.29
N TYR A 84 -3.36 -27.89 14.41
CA TYR A 84 -2.11 -28.57 14.73
C TYR A 84 -1.74 -29.65 13.70
N ASP A 85 -2.73 -30.37 13.17
CA ASP A 85 -2.55 -31.43 12.17
C ASP A 85 -2.71 -30.92 10.72
N SER A 86 -2.95 -29.61 10.54
CA SER A 86 -3.22 -29.01 9.23
C SER A 86 -1.96 -28.66 8.46
N THR A 87 -2.09 -28.56 7.15
CA THR A 87 -1.05 -28.01 6.27
C THR A 87 -0.99 -26.47 6.30
N VAL A 88 -1.97 -25.80 6.89
CA VAL A 88 -2.00 -24.35 7.06
C VAL A 88 -0.98 -23.96 8.14
N ARG A 89 0.06 -23.21 7.75
CA ARG A 89 1.04 -22.70 8.71
C ARG A 89 0.38 -21.65 9.61
N HIS A 90 0.53 -21.80 10.92
CA HIS A 90 0.15 -20.78 11.88
C HIS A 90 1.37 -20.00 12.35
N ILE A 91 1.34 -18.68 12.30
CA ILE A 91 2.38 -17.79 12.84
C ILE A 91 1.84 -17.13 14.10
N LEU A 92 2.48 -17.46 15.23
CA LEU A 92 2.12 -16.93 16.55
C LEU A 92 2.71 -15.53 16.71
N VAL A 93 1.88 -14.51 16.49
CA VAL A 93 2.23 -13.10 16.68
C VAL A 93 2.28 -12.71 18.16
N ARG A 94 2.74 -11.52 18.47
CA ARG A 94 2.82 -11.00 19.85
C ARG A 94 1.69 -10.03 20.18
N HIS A 95 0.94 -9.59 19.16
CA HIS A 95 -0.26 -8.77 19.30
C HIS A 95 -1.18 -9.00 18.10
N GLU A 96 -2.49 -9.03 18.30
CA GLU A 96 -3.44 -9.28 17.20
C GLU A 96 -3.42 -8.19 16.14
N GLN A 97 -3.09 -6.95 16.49
CA GLN A 97 -2.83 -5.88 15.51
C GLN A 97 -1.70 -6.30 14.55
N GLY A 98 -0.63 -6.92 15.08
CA GLY A 98 0.44 -7.50 14.26
C GLY A 98 -0.07 -8.60 13.33
N ALA A 99 -0.99 -9.45 13.78
CA ALA A 99 -1.62 -10.48 12.93
C ALA A 99 -2.37 -9.86 11.74
N GLY A 100 -3.18 -8.83 11.99
CA GLY A 100 -3.94 -8.17 10.94
C GLY A 100 -3.03 -7.47 9.91
N HIS A 101 -2.01 -6.72 10.36
CA HIS A 101 -1.06 -6.08 9.44
C HIS A 101 -0.18 -7.09 8.71
N ALA A 102 0.19 -8.22 9.32
CA ALA A 102 0.87 -9.29 8.62
C ALA A 102 -0.01 -9.91 7.52
N ALA A 103 -1.30 -10.13 7.81
CA ALA A 103 -2.26 -10.58 6.81
C ALA A 103 -2.39 -9.59 5.64
N THR A 104 -2.42 -8.28 5.90
CA THR A 104 -2.46 -7.26 4.83
C THR A 104 -1.15 -7.20 4.03
N GLY A 105 0.00 -7.29 4.68
CA GLY A 105 1.31 -7.34 4.02
C GLY A 105 1.44 -8.59 3.12
N TYR A 106 1.00 -9.75 3.61
CA TYR A 106 0.91 -10.98 2.82
C TYR A 106 0.01 -10.80 1.59
N ALA A 107 -1.18 -10.22 1.79
CA ALA A 107 -2.14 -10.02 0.70
C ALA A 107 -1.60 -9.06 -0.37
N GLN A 108 -1.01 -7.94 0.01
CA GLN A 108 -0.46 -6.96 -0.93
C GLN A 108 0.74 -7.52 -1.72
N ALA A 109 1.60 -8.32 -1.07
CA ALA A 109 2.77 -8.90 -1.72
C ALA A 109 2.42 -10.06 -2.66
N THR A 110 1.38 -10.85 -2.34
CA THR A 110 1.06 -12.09 -3.06
C THR A 110 -0.15 -12.00 -3.98
N GLY A 111 -1.04 -11.03 -3.78
CA GLY A 111 -2.35 -10.96 -4.43
C GLY A 111 -3.38 -11.98 -3.88
N LYS A 112 -3.02 -12.78 -2.86
CA LYS A 112 -3.93 -13.73 -2.19
C LYS A 112 -4.70 -13.04 -1.06
N VAL A 113 -5.77 -13.67 -0.57
CA VAL A 113 -6.48 -13.20 0.63
C VAL A 113 -5.62 -13.43 1.86
N GLY A 114 -5.34 -12.38 2.63
CA GLY A 114 -4.66 -12.50 3.91
C GLY A 114 -5.61 -12.97 5.01
N VAL A 115 -5.15 -13.85 5.90
CA VAL A 115 -6.00 -14.41 6.95
C VAL A 115 -5.38 -14.17 8.32
N CYS A 116 -6.17 -13.59 9.24
CA CYS A 116 -5.80 -13.50 10.65
C CYS A 116 -6.87 -14.14 11.54
N ILE A 117 -6.44 -14.64 12.69
CA ILE A 117 -7.30 -15.35 13.64
C ILE A 117 -7.07 -14.82 15.06
N ALA A 118 -8.16 -14.52 15.79
CA ALA A 118 -8.10 -14.00 17.15
C ALA A 118 -9.21 -14.59 18.03
N THR A 119 -9.02 -14.49 19.34
CA THR A 119 -10.07 -14.86 20.30
C THR A 119 -11.10 -13.73 20.44
N SER A 120 -12.14 -13.96 21.25
CA SER A 120 -13.17 -12.98 21.59
C SER A 120 -12.62 -11.81 22.43
N GLY A 121 -13.45 -10.81 22.67
CA GLY A 121 -13.14 -9.68 23.54
C GLY A 121 -11.92 -8.90 23.07
N PRO A 122 -10.87 -8.77 23.90
CA PRO A 122 -9.70 -7.98 23.57
C PRO A 122 -8.94 -8.49 22.34
N GLY A 123 -8.94 -9.80 22.08
CA GLY A 123 -8.33 -10.36 20.87
C GLY A 123 -9.01 -9.85 19.60
N ALA A 124 -10.34 -9.89 19.57
CA ALA A 124 -11.12 -9.37 18.46
C ALA A 124 -11.00 -7.84 18.31
N THR A 125 -11.09 -7.09 19.41
CA THR A 125 -11.00 -5.62 19.37
C THR A 125 -9.62 -5.12 18.97
N ASN A 126 -8.56 -5.87 19.22
CA ASN A 126 -7.20 -5.54 18.73
C ASN A 126 -7.06 -5.65 17.21
N LEU A 127 -8.00 -6.27 16.50
CA LEU A 127 -8.04 -6.34 15.04
C LEU A 127 -8.70 -5.11 14.39
N VAL A 128 -9.32 -4.22 15.15
CA VAL A 128 -10.09 -3.09 14.60
C VAL A 128 -9.23 -2.19 13.71
N THR A 129 -8.06 -1.77 14.18
CA THR A 129 -7.15 -0.93 13.39
C THR A 129 -6.71 -1.60 12.07
N PRO A 130 -6.18 -2.84 12.05
CA PRO A 130 -5.78 -3.46 10.78
C PRO A 130 -6.97 -3.78 9.86
N ILE A 131 -8.17 -4.05 10.38
CA ILE A 131 -9.39 -4.18 9.56
C ILE A 131 -9.73 -2.83 8.91
N ALA A 132 -9.72 -1.73 9.67
CA ALA A 132 -9.95 -0.40 9.12
C ALA A 132 -8.90 0.00 8.07
N ASP A 133 -7.63 -0.35 8.28
CA ASP A 133 -6.53 -0.15 7.35
C ASP A 133 -6.76 -0.92 6.04
N ALA A 134 -7.07 -2.22 6.14
CA ALA A 134 -7.41 -3.04 4.98
C ALA A 134 -8.63 -2.51 4.20
N TYR A 135 -9.63 -1.96 4.90
CA TYR A 135 -10.81 -1.36 4.28
C TYR A 135 -10.46 -0.10 3.50
N MET A 136 -9.69 0.82 4.10
CA MET A 136 -9.29 2.08 3.48
C MET A 136 -8.39 1.86 2.25
N ASP A 137 -7.51 0.86 2.29
CA ASP A 137 -6.57 0.54 1.21
C ASP A 137 -7.07 -0.57 0.27
N SER A 138 -8.32 -1.01 0.47
CA SER A 138 -8.95 -2.04 -0.37
C SER A 138 -8.09 -3.30 -0.47
N VAL A 139 -7.65 -3.85 0.68
CA VAL A 139 -6.85 -5.07 0.78
C VAL A 139 -7.75 -6.26 1.12
N ALA A 140 -7.63 -7.33 0.34
CA ALA A 140 -8.40 -8.56 0.58
C ALA A 140 -7.92 -9.25 1.86
N MET A 141 -8.76 -9.25 2.90
CA MET A 141 -8.46 -9.87 4.19
C MET A 141 -9.69 -10.58 4.75
N VAL A 142 -9.49 -11.74 5.35
CA VAL A 142 -10.51 -12.43 6.16
C VAL A 142 -10.01 -12.50 7.60
N ALA A 143 -10.71 -11.80 8.49
CA ALA A 143 -10.46 -11.82 9.92
C ALA A 143 -11.42 -12.82 10.58
N ILE A 144 -10.89 -13.84 11.24
CA ILE A 144 -11.67 -14.87 11.93
C ILE A 144 -11.56 -14.61 13.43
N THR A 145 -12.69 -14.38 14.09
CA THR A 145 -12.75 -14.18 15.53
C THR A 145 -13.52 -15.30 16.21
N GLY A 146 -13.06 -15.70 17.38
CA GLY A 146 -13.89 -16.49 18.27
C GLY A 146 -14.87 -15.59 19.03
N GLN A 147 -16.04 -16.13 19.35
CA GLN A 147 -17.05 -15.45 20.17
C GLN A 147 -17.38 -16.31 21.39
N VAL A 148 -17.91 -15.71 22.45
CA VAL A 148 -18.50 -16.44 23.57
C VAL A 148 -19.60 -17.39 23.06
N ALA A 149 -19.91 -18.45 23.83
CA ALA A 149 -20.98 -19.37 23.42
C ALA A 149 -22.30 -18.63 23.19
N ARG A 150 -23.09 -19.03 22.19
CA ARG A 150 -24.34 -18.35 21.79
C ARG A 150 -25.28 -17.99 22.95
N PRO A 151 -25.51 -18.86 23.96
CA PRO A 151 -26.36 -18.48 25.11
C PRO A 151 -25.80 -17.34 25.97
N SER A 152 -24.52 -17.04 25.84
CA SER A 152 -23.84 -15.97 26.61
C SER A 152 -23.74 -14.65 25.83
N ILE A 153 -24.09 -14.60 24.56
CA ILE A 153 -24.07 -13.36 23.77
C ILE A 153 -25.16 -12.42 24.29
N GLY A 154 -24.76 -11.17 24.58
CA GLY A 154 -25.65 -10.12 25.12
C GLY A 154 -25.84 -10.18 26.64
N THR A 155 -25.00 -10.93 27.35
CA THR A 155 -25.08 -11.07 28.81
C THR A 155 -23.92 -10.42 29.57
N ASP A 156 -23.03 -9.69 28.86
CA ASP A 156 -21.78 -9.14 29.40
C ASP A 156 -20.84 -10.26 29.93
N ALA A 157 -20.83 -11.39 29.25
CA ALA A 157 -19.98 -12.53 29.60
C ALA A 157 -18.49 -12.17 29.51
N PHE A 158 -17.65 -12.89 30.27
CA PHE A 158 -16.21 -12.68 30.26
C PHE A 158 -15.63 -12.74 28.85
N GLN A 159 -14.93 -11.70 28.43
CA GLN A 159 -14.36 -11.53 27.07
C GLN A 159 -15.43 -11.53 25.96
N GLU A 160 -16.64 -11.13 26.23
CA GLU A 160 -17.62 -10.79 25.20
C GLU A 160 -17.30 -9.41 24.60
N ALA A 161 -17.43 -9.27 23.28
CA ALA A 161 -17.48 -8.01 22.58
C ALA A 161 -18.38 -8.16 21.35
N ASP A 162 -19.19 -7.14 21.07
CA ASP A 162 -19.93 -7.05 19.80
C ASP A 162 -19.00 -6.63 18.67
N ILE A 163 -18.11 -7.53 18.28
CA ILE A 163 -17.13 -7.26 17.23
C ILE A 163 -17.81 -7.05 15.87
N GLN A 164 -18.98 -7.63 15.66
CA GLN A 164 -19.78 -7.43 14.47
C GLN A 164 -20.25 -5.98 14.36
N GLY A 165 -20.85 -5.44 15.44
CA GLY A 165 -21.25 -4.03 15.50
C GLY A 165 -20.09 -3.07 15.39
N ILE A 166 -18.97 -3.37 16.09
CA ILE A 166 -17.75 -2.55 16.06
C ILE A 166 -17.15 -2.47 14.65
N THR A 167 -17.13 -3.57 13.89
CA THR A 167 -16.49 -3.64 12.57
C THR A 167 -17.41 -3.36 11.40
N LEU A 168 -18.72 -3.20 11.63
CA LEU A 168 -19.70 -2.95 10.57
C LEU A 168 -19.29 -1.82 9.60
N PRO A 169 -18.83 -0.65 10.05
CA PRO A 169 -18.48 0.46 9.15
C PRO A 169 -17.10 0.30 8.47
N ILE A 170 -16.29 -0.67 8.87
CA ILE A 170 -14.92 -0.87 8.39
C ILE A 170 -14.70 -2.22 7.73
N THR A 171 -15.76 -2.93 7.37
CA THR A 171 -15.72 -4.21 6.64
C THR A 171 -16.62 -4.16 5.42
N LYS A 172 -16.31 -4.94 4.41
CA LYS A 172 -17.23 -5.16 3.29
C LYS A 172 -18.45 -5.94 3.72
N HIS A 173 -18.23 -6.89 4.61
CA HIS A 173 -19.28 -7.72 5.22
C HIS A 173 -18.74 -8.35 6.50
N ASN A 174 -19.64 -8.71 7.41
CA ASN A 174 -19.30 -9.50 8.58
C ASN A 174 -20.38 -10.59 8.81
N PHE A 175 -19.94 -11.72 9.32
CA PHE A 175 -20.78 -12.87 9.62
C PHE A 175 -20.69 -13.21 11.11
N LEU A 176 -21.83 -13.48 11.74
CA LEU A 176 -21.90 -14.21 13.01
C LEU A 176 -22.45 -15.60 12.72
N VAL A 177 -21.60 -16.62 12.80
CA VAL A 177 -21.94 -18.00 12.43
C VAL A 177 -22.86 -18.62 13.47
N GLN A 178 -24.02 -19.11 13.05
CA GLN A 178 -25.05 -19.64 13.95
C GLN A 178 -24.95 -21.16 14.15
N THR A 179 -24.47 -21.90 13.15
CA THR A 179 -24.37 -23.37 13.21
C THR A 179 -23.06 -23.85 12.59
N ALA A 180 -22.61 -25.04 12.99
CA ALA A 180 -21.37 -25.62 12.45
C ALA A 180 -21.51 -25.99 10.95
N GLU A 181 -22.71 -26.27 10.49
CA GLU A 181 -23.04 -26.59 9.09
C GLU A 181 -22.81 -25.41 8.16
N GLU A 182 -22.94 -24.16 8.67
CA GLU A 182 -22.77 -22.95 7.87
C GLU A 182 -21.30 -22.62 7.60
N ILE A 183 -20.37 -23.12 8.39
CA ILE A 183 -18.96 -22.71 8.36
C ILE A 183 -18.35 -22.80 6.94
N PRO A 184 -18.49 -23.91 6.17
CA PRO A 184 -17.92 -23.98 4.82
C PRO A 184 -18.51 -22.92 3.88
N ARG A 185 -19.81 -22.67 3.93
CA ARG A 185 -20.49 -21.67 3.11
C ARG A 185 -20.02 -20.26 3.49
N VAL A 186 -20.06 -19.92 4.77
CA VAL A 186 -19.67 -18.58 5.26
C VAL A 186 -18.21 -18.26 4.90
N LEU A 187 -17.29 -19.22 5.04
CA LEU A 187 -15.90 -19.00 4.66
C LEU A 187 -15.74 -18.83 3.15
N ALA A 188 -16.40 -19.64 2.34
CA ALA A 188 -16.37 -19.49 0.89
C ALA A 188 -16.93 -18.13 0.44
N GLU A 189 -18.02 -17.68 1.05
CA GLU A 189 -18.62 -16.35 0.82
C GLU A 189 -17.69 -15.22 1.29
N ALA A 190 -17.07 -15.35 2.47
CA ALA A 190 -16.14 -14.37 3.01
C ALA A 190 -14.93 -14.16 2.08
N PHE A 191 -14.32 -15.23 1.58
CA PHE A 191 -13.22 -15.16 0.62
C PHE A 191 -13.65 -14.58 -0.72
N HIS A 192 -14.82 -14.98 -1.22
CA HIS A 192 -15.37 -14.41 -2.45
C HIS A 192 -15.62 -12.90 -2.31
N LEU A 193 -16.25 -12.47 -1.23
CA LEU A 193 -16.52 -11.06 -0.96
C LEU A 193 -15.21 -10.27 -0.77
N ALA A 194 -14.24 -10.81 -0.03
CA ALA A 194 -12.98 -10.13 0.23
C ALA A 194 -12.19 -9.86 -1.05
N SER A 195 -12.20 -10.78 -2.02
CA SER A 195 -11.35 -10.75 -3.21
C SER A 195 -12.02 -10.25 -4.49
N SER A 196 -13.36 -10.16 -4.55
CA SER A 196 -14.08 -9.76 -5.76
C SER A 196 -14.63 -8.34 -5.69
N GLY A 197 -14.93 -7.72 -6.84
CA GLY A 197 -15.27 -6.31 -6.89
C GLY A 197 -14.12 -5.46 -6.33
N ARG A 198 -14.41 -4.38 -5.59
CA ARG A 198 -13.40 -3.69 -4.80
C ARG A 198 -12.95 -4.60 -3.66
N PRO A 199 -11.69 -5.02 -3.58
CA PRO A 199 -11.22 -5.86 -2.48
C PRO A 199 -11.38 -5.19 -1.12
N GLY A 200 -11.44 -5.98 -0.05
CA GLY A 200 -11.54 -5.42 1.29
C GLY A 200 -11.74 -6.49 2.36
N PRO A 201 -11.71 -6.11 3.64
CA PRO A 201 -11.81 -7.03 4.76
C PRO A 201 -13.23 -7.57 4.95
N VAL A 202 -13.30 -8.84 5.35
CA VAL A 202 -14.52 -9.52 5.82
C VAL A 202 -14.24 -10.16 7.17
N LEU A 203 -15.14 -9.94 8.13
CA LEU A 203 -15.07 -10.56 9.45
C LEU A 203 -15.94 -11.83 9.48
N VAL A 204 -15.41 -12.89 10.09
CA VAL A 204 -16.17 -14.12 10.40
C VAL A 204 -16.04 -14.40 11.89
N ASP A 205 -17.11 -14.12 12.63
CA ASP A 205 -17.20 -14.29 14.09
C ASP A 205 -17.87 -15.62 14.42
N ILE A 206 -17.19 -16.50 15.16
CA ILE A 206 -17.65 -17.88 15.36
C ILE A 206 -17.77 -18.19 16.86
N PRO A 207 -19.01 -18.42 17.37
CA PRO A 207 -19.21 -18.79 18.76
C PRO A 207 -18.54 -20.12 19.13
N LYS A 208 -18.00 -20.20 20.35
CA LYS A 208 -17.26 -21.36 20.84
C LYS A 208 -18.05 -22.66 20.75
N ASP A 209 -19.34 -22.65 21.09
CA ASP A 209 -20.20 -23.81 21.02
C ASP A 209 -20.45 -24.29 19.58
N VAL A 210 -20.44 -23.37 18.60
CA VAL A 210 -20.50 -23.69 17.17
C VAL A 210 -19.20 -24.38 16.71
N LEU A 211 -18.03 -23.91 17.15
CA LEU A 211 -16.77 -24.58 16.86
C LEU A 211 -16.71 -26.00 17.44
N GLN A 212 -17.36 -26.24 18.57
CA GLN A 212 -17.37 -27.53 19.26
C GLN A 212 -18.44 -28.50 18.75
N ALA A 213 -19.48 -27.99 18.10
CA ALA A 213 -20.58 -28.80 17.63
C ALA A 213 -20.17 -29.80 16.53
N PRO A 214 -20.68 -31.03 16.53
CA PRO A 214 -20.47 -31.97 15.44
C PRO A 214 -21.17 -31.53 14.17
N THR A 215 -20.55 -31.77 13.02
CA THR A 215 -21.11 -31.45 11.70
C THR A 215 -20.58 -32.38 10.62
N THR A 216 -21.19 -32.30 9.43
CA THR A 216 -20.69 -33.01 8.24
C THR A 216 -20.05 -31.99 7.29
N PHE A 217 -18.74 -32.07 7.13
CA PHE A 217 -18.02 -31.24 6.16
C PHE A 217 -18.23 -31.75 4.74
N ALA A 218 -18.60 -30.85 3.83
CA ALA A 218 -18.66 -31.07 2.38
C ALA A 218 -18.17 -29.83 1.63
N TRP A 219 -17.43 -30.05 0.55
CA TRP A 219 -16.85 -28.96 -0.24
C TRP A 219 -16.90 -29.27 -1.75
N PRO A 220 -17.14 -28.31 -2.66
CA PRO A 220 -17.45 -26.89 -2.39
C PRO A 220 -18.90 -26.67 -1.97
N PRO A 221 -19.18 -25.68 -1.12
CA PRO A 221 -20.54 -25.30 -0.79
C PRO A 221 -21.20 -24.49 -1.92
N THR A 222 -22.53 -24.42 -1.92
CA THR A 222 -23.26 -23.43 -2.74
C THR A 222 -23.23 -22.09 -2.04
N LEU A 223 -22.83 -21.02 -2.77
CA LEU A 223 -22.85 -19.66 -2.26
C LEU A 223 -24.28 -19.09 -2.28
N ASP A 224 -24.62 -18.32 -1.25
CA ASP A 224 -25.89 -17.60 -1.14
C ASP A 224 -25.62 -16.09 -0.98
N LEU A 225 -25.32 -15.44 -2.08
CA LEU A 225 -25.02 -14.00 -2.16
C LEU A 225 -25.97 -13.29 -3.13
N PRO A 226 -27.29 -13.21 -2.77
CA PRO A 226 -28.28 -12.60 -3.65
C PRO A 226 -27.95 -11.11 -3.85
N GLY A 227 -27.91 -10.69 -5.12
CA GLY A 227 -27.66 -9.29 -5.49
C GLY A 227 -26.19 -8.86 -5.52
N TYR A 228 -25.24 -9.66 -5.03
CA TYR A 228 -23.83 -9.34 -5.15
C TYR A 228 -23.29 -9.72 -6.54
N ARG A 229 -23.20 -8.72 -7.42
CA ARG A 229 -22.74 -8.89 -8.82
C ARG A 229 -21.87 -7.71 -9.23
N PRO A 230 -20.57 -7.74 -8.92
CA PRO A 230 -19.65 -6.69 -9.35
C PRO A 230 -19.65 -6.53 -10.87
N THR A 231 -19.68 -5.29 -11.34
CA THR A 231 -19.57 -4.96 -12.77
C THR A 231 -18.10 -4.99 -13.15
N LEU A 232 -17.69 -6.03 -13.91
CA LEU A 232 -16.30 -6.18 -14.34
C LEU A 232 -16.04 -5.54 -15.70
N HIS A 233 -17.00 -5.68 -16.66
CA HIS A 233 -16.84 -5.16 -18.02
C HIS A 233 -17.45 -3.76 -18.13
N PRO A 234 -16.70 -2.78 -18.68
CA PRO A 234 -17.19 -1.43 -18.86
C PRO A 234 -18.25 -1.34 -19.96
N HIS A 235 -19.02 -0.29 -19.93
CA HIS A 235 -19.99 -0.03 -20.99
C HIS A 235 -19.34 0.65 -22.20
N GLY A 236 -19.39 0.01 -23.38
CA GLY A 236 -18.66 0.43 -24.57
C GLY A 236 -18.96 1.86 -25.09
N LYS A 237 -20.09 2.48 -24.73
CA LYS A 237 -20.37 3.90 -25.05
C LYS A 237 -19.39 4.82 -24.32
N GLN A 238 -19.21 4.61 -23.02
CA GLN A 238 -18.28 5.40 -22.19
C GLN A 238 -16.83 5.20 -22.64
N ILE A 239 -16.43 3.99 -22.99
CA ILE A 239 -15.10 3.71 -23.54
C ILE A 239 -14.85 4.50 -24.83
N ARG A 240 -15.78 4.49 -25.79
CA ARG A 240 -15.62 5.27 -27.02
C ARG A 240 -15.59 6.78 -26.77
N GLU A 241 -16.39 7.27 -25.83
CA GLU A 241 -16.37 8.68 -25.45
C GLU A 241 -15.03 9.06 -24.81
N ALA A 242 -14.52 8.26 -23.87
CA ALA A 242 -13.20 8.46 -23.27
C ALA A 242 -12.08 8.45 -24.32
N ALA A 243 -12.09 7.48 -25.24
CA ALA A 243 -11.09 7.40 -26.31
C ALA A 243 -11.11 8.63 -27.23
N ARG A 244 -12.30 9.16 -27.53
CA ARG A 244 -12.45 10.38 -28.32
C ARG A 244 -11.90 11.60 -27.59
N LEU A 245 -12.17 11.74 -26.29
CA LEU A 245 -11.59 12.79 -25.45
C LEU A 245 -10.07 12.69 -25.41
N MET A 246 -9.52 11.49 -25.19
CA MET A 246 -8.08 11.25 -25.17
C MET A 246 -7.41 11.63 -26.49
N ALA A 247 -8.08 11.37 -27.63
CA ALA A 247 -7.56 11.71 -28.95
C ALA A 247 -7.61 13.22 -29.25
N GLY A 248 -8.41 14.01 -28.53
CA GLY A 248 -8.60 15.45 -28.77
C GLY A 248 -7.97 16.36 -27.71
N ALA A 249 -7.56 15.84 -26.56
CA ALA A 249 -7.01 16.61 -25.46
C ALA A 249 -5.62 17.18 -25.79
N ARG A 250 -5.32 18.38 -25.31
CA ARG A 250 -4.03 19.05 -25.50
C ARG A 250 -3.08 18.88 -24.30
N ARG A 251 -3.66 18.75 -23.10
CA ARG A 251 -2.93 18.60 -21.83
C ARG A 251 -3.50 17.43 -21.03
N PRO A 252 -3.58 16.21 -21.62
CA PRO A 252 -4.13 15.06 -20.92
C PRO A 252 -3.14 14.50 -19.87
N VAL A 253 -3.70 13.82 -18.84
CA VAL A 253 -2.93 13.05 -17.85
C VAL A 253 -3.63 11.73 -17.55
N LEU A 254 -2.88 10.62 -17.50
CA LEU A 254 -3.33 9.37 -16.91
C LEU A 254 -3.08 9.42 -15.39
N TYR A 255 -4.15 9.50 -14.61
CA TYR A 255 -4.11 9.51 -13.16
C TYR A 255 -4.36 8.10 -12.62
N VAL A 256 -3.30 7.45 -12.16
CA VAL A 256 -3.28 6.01 -11.84
C VAL A 256 -3.33 5.79 -10.35
N GLY A 257 -4.32 5.04 -9.89
CA GLY A 257 -4.47 4.63 -8.50
C GLY A 257 -4.15 3.15 -8.27
N GLY A 258 -4.19 2.72 -7.00
CA GLY A 258 -3.91 1.35 -6.57
C GLY A 258 -4.83 0.28 -7.19
N GLY A 259 -5.97 0.68 -7.75
CA GLY A 259 -6.87 -0.22 -8.48
C GLY A 259 -6.23 -0.89 -9.69
N VAL A 260 -5.27 -0.22 -10.34
CA VAL A 260 -4.52 -0.79 -11.46
C VAL A 260 -3.61 -1.95 -11.02
N LEU A 261 -2.95 -1.83 -9.86
CA LEU A 261 -2.16 -2.92 -9.26
C LEU A 261 -3.06 -4.10 -8.89
N LYS A 262 -4.19 -3.84 -8.24
CA LYS A 262 -5.14 -4.87 -7.79
C LYS A 262 -5.78 -5.63 -8.96
N ALA A 263 -6.00 -4.96 -10.08
CA ALA A 263 -6.51 -5.57 -11.31
C ALA A 263 -5.43 -6.31 -12.14
N GLY A 264 -4.15 -6.24 -11.76
CA GLY A 264 -3.04 -6.77 -12.55
C GLY A 264 -2.96 -6.14 -13.95
N ALA A 265 -3.19 -4.82 -14.04
CA ALA A 265 -3.37 -4.10 -15.30
C ALA A 265 -2.13 -3.28 -15.73
N THR A 266 -0.98 -3.49 -15.10
CA THR A 266 0.24 -2.69 -15.29
C THR A 266 0.79 -2.75 -16.71
N ASP A 267 0.82 -3.94 -17.34
CA ASP A 267 1.26 -4.10 -18.74
C ASP A 267 0.31 -3.40 -19.71
N GLY A 268 -1.01 -3.46 -19.45
CA GLY A 268 -2.02 -2.72 -20.20
C GLY A 268 -1.85 -1.21 -20.06
N LEU A 269 -1.63 -0.73 -18.85
CA LEU A 269 -1.37 0.69 -18.58
C LEU A 269 -0.15 1.19 -19.35
N ARG A 270 0.95 0.45 -19.33
CA ARG A 270 2.15 0.81 -20.08
C ARG A 270 1.87 0.90 -21.59
N ARG A 271 1.21 -0.09 -22.15
CA ARG A 271 0.80 -0.07 -23.57
C ARG A 271 -0.10 1.12 -23.91
N LEU A 272 -1.07 1.45 -23.03
CA LEU A 272 -1.96 2.60 -23.21
C LEU A 272 -1.17 3.92 -23.21
N ALA A 273 -0.26 4.09 -22.25
CA ALA A 273 0.59 5.28 -22.14
C ALA A 273 1.51 5.41 -23.38
N GLU A 274 2.20 4.36 -23.78
CA GLU A 274 3.08 4.34 -24.96
C GLU A 274 2.30 4.60 -26.27
N LEU A 275 1.09 4.03 -26.40
CA LEU A 275 0.22 4.24 -27.56
C LEU A 275 -0.23 5.70 -27.68
N THR A 276 -0.54 6.36 -26.57
CA THR A 276 -1.14 7.70 -26.57
C THR A 276 -0.11 8.82 -26.45
N GLY A 277 1.07 8.54 -25.87
CA GLY A 277 2.06 9.55 -25.50
C GLY A 277 1.67 10.38 -24.26
N ILE A 278 0.55 10.07 -23.61
CA ILE A 278 0.01 10.82 -22.46
C ILE A 278 0.92 10.60 -21.23
N PRO A 279 1.26 11.66 -20.48
CA PRO A 279 1.99 11.54 -19.21
C PRO A 279 1.19 10.76 -18.15
N VAL A 280 1.92 10.04 -17.30
CA VAL A 280 1.40 9.18 -16.23
C VAL A 280 1.77 9.74 -14.88
N VAL A 281 0.79 9.83 -13.99
CA VAL A 281 0.94 10.21 -12.59
C VAL A 281 0.42 9.05 -11.73
N THR A 282 1.24 8.53 -10.82
CA THR A 282 0.88 7.41 -9.93
C THR A 282 0.66 7.89 -8.51
N THR A 283 -0.48 7.55 -7.91
CA THR A 283 -0.72 7.85 -6.48
C THR A 283 0.28 7.10 -5.59
N LEU A 284 0.40 7.50 -4.32
CA LEU A 284 1.17 6.78 -3.31
C LEU A 284 0.86 5.27 -3.30
N MET A 285 -0.42 4.90 -3.46
CA MET A 285 -0.87 3.49 -3.50
C MET A 285 -0.61 2.80 -4.84
N ALA A 286 -0.11 3.51 -5.83
CA ALA A 286 0.13 3.00 -7.18
C ALA A 286 1.61 3.04 -7.60
N LEU A 287 2.53 3.34 -6.68
CA LEU A 287 3.96 3.26 -6.96
C LEU A 287 4.32 1.83 -7.41
N GLY A 288 5.09 1.72 -8.48
CA GLY A 288 5.39 0.45 -9.16
C GLY A 288 4.31 -0.01 -10.16
N ALA A 289 3.14 0.64 -10.25
CA ALA A 289 2.17 0.35 -11.31
C ALA A 289 2.66 0.79 -12.70
N PHE A 290 3.54 1.77 -12.72
CA PHE A 290 4.24 2.27 -13.90
C PHE A 290 5.70 2.48 -13.51
N PRO A 291 6.69 2.06 -14.32
CA PRO A 291 8.09 2.17 -13.93
C PRO A 291 8.52 3.62 -13.72
N ASP A 292 9.21 3.91 -12.61
CA ASP A 292 9.68 5.27 -12.31
C ASP A 292 10.72 5.76 -13.33
N SER A 293 11.52 4.85 -13.89
CA SER A 293 12.50 5.17 -14.94
C SER A 293 11.88 5.53 -16.30
N HIS A 294 10.57 5.25 -16.50
CA HIS A 294 9.93 5.51 -17.78
C HIS A 294 9.72 7.01 -18.02
N ARG A 295 10.08 7.51 -19.23
CA ARG A 295 9.99 8.94 -19.56
C ARG A 295 8.63 9.56 -19.30
N GLN A 296 7.54 8.81 -19.53
CA GLN A 296 6.17 9.31 -19.34
C GLN A 296 5.74 9.38 -17.88
N HIS A 297 6.49 8.84 -16.93
CA HIS A 297 6.17 8.94 -15.50
C HIS A 297 6.54 10.32 -14.96
N LEU A 298 5.56 11.07 -14.46
CA LEU A 298 5.77 12.39 -13.82
C LEU A 298 6.10 12.29 -12.33
N GLY A 299 5.90 11.12 -11.74
CA GLY A 299 6.04 10.87 -10.31
C GLY A 299 4.71 10.82 -9.57
N MET A 300 4.79 10.88 -8.25
CA MET A 300 3.64 10.86 -7.35
C MET A 300 3.05 12.28 -7.23
N PRO A 301 1.72 12.45 -7.24
CA PRO A 301 1.03 13.72 -6.97
C PRO A 301 0.70 13.89 -5.49
N GLY A 302 0.14 15.02 -5.13
CA GLY A 302 -0.44 15.30 -3.82
C GLY A 302 0.51 16.01 -2.87
N MET A 303 0.21 15.92 -1.56
CA MET A 303 0.85 16.73 -0.51
C MET A 303 2.38 16.79 -0.62
N HIS A 304 3.02 15.67 -0.92
CA HIS A 304 4.47 15.56 -1.06
C HIS A 304 4.87 15.02 -2.44
N GLY A 305 4.05 15.32 -3.44
CA GLY A 305 4.29 14.92 -4.81
C GLY A 305 5.38 15.74 -5.50
N THR A 306 5.80 15.27 -6.68
CA THR A 306 6.70 16.06 -7.53
C THR A 306 5.98 17.29 -8.08
N VAL A 307 6.71 18.38 -8.29
CA VAL A 307 6.13 19.60 -8.88
C VAL A 307 5.50 19.31 -10.23
N ALA A 308 6.16 18.53 -11.09
CA ALA A 308 5.64 18.16 -12.41
C ALA A 308 4.35 17.32 -12.35
N ALA A 309 4.23 16.38 -11.40
CA ALA A 309 3.01 15.59 -11.25
C ALA A 309 1.84 16.42 -10.71
N VAL A 310 2.10 17.29 -9.73
CA VAL A 310 1.07 18.19 -9.18
C VAL A 310 0.60 19.18 -10.24
N TYR A 311 1.53 19.82 -10.97
CA TYR A 311 1.20 20.71 -12.08
C TYR A 311 0.46 19.98 -13.20
N GLY A 312 0.94 18.79 -13.56
CA GLY A 312 0.35 17.97 -14.62
C GLY A 312 -1.12 17.66 -14.37
N LEU A 313 -1.51 17.35 -13.12
CA LEU A 313 -2.92 17.22 -12.74
C LEU A 313 -3.64 18.55 -12.72
N GLN A 314 -3.05 19.57 -12.08
CA GLN A 314 -3.69 20.86 -11.83
C GLN A 314 -4.02 21.64 -13.10
N LYS A 315 -3.14 21.57 -14.11
CA LYS A 315 -3.27 22.34 -15.38
C LYS A 315 -3.73 21.47 -16.56
N SER A 316 -4.14 20.24 -16.31
CA SER A 316 -4.68 19.36 -17.35
C SER A 316 -6.01 19.84 -17.92
N ASP A 317 -6.28 19.55 -19.19
CA ASP A 317 -7.60 19.70 -19.82
C ASP A 317 -8.38 18.37 -19.84
N LEU A 318 -7.69 17.25 -19.58
CA LEU A 318 -8.29 15.92 -19.45
C LEU A 318 -7.56 15.10 -18.38
N ILE A 319 -8.29 14.65 -17.38
CA ILE A 319 -7.83 13.63 -16.42
C ILE A 319 -8.51 12.30 -16.76
N VAL A 320 -7.71 11.26 -17.04
CA VAL A 320 -8.19 9.89 -17.14
C VAL A 320 -7.79 9.16 -15.86
N ALA A 321 -8.70 9.12 -14.90
CA ALA A 321 -8.50 8.45 -13.62
C ALA A 321 -8.78 6.95 -13.75
N LEU A 322 -7.79 6.12 -13.40
CA LEU A 322 -7.84 4.66 -13.51
C LEU A 322 -7.64 4.04 -12.12
N GLY A 323 -8.72 3.58 -11.49
CA GLY A 323 -8.69 2.96 -10.16
C GLY A 323 -8.15 3.89 -9.07
N ALA A 324 -8.49 5.18 -9.13
CA ALA A 324 -8.10 6.23 -8.19
C ALA A 324 -9.34 6.95 -7.64
N ARG A 325 -9.36 7.27 -6.35
CA ARG A 325 -10.56 7.79 -5.65
C ARG A 325 -10.60 9.30 -5.42
N PHE A 326 -9.69 10.07 -6.01
CA PHE A 326 -9.56 11.52 -5.78
C PHE A 326 -9.47 11.86 -4.28
N ASP A 327 -8.46 11.30 -3.63
CA ASP A 327 -8.15 11.48 -2.23
C ASP A 327 -7.78 12.93 -1.90
N ASP A 328 -8.13 13.42 -0.70
CA ASP A 328 -7.88 14.79 -0.26
C ASP A 328 -6.38 15.15 -0.21
N ARG A 329 -5.50 14.14 -0.03
CA ARG A 329 -4.04 14.33 -0.08
C ARG A 329 -3.54 14.64 -1.48
N VAL A 330 -4.29 14.24 -2.52
CA VAL A 330 -3.98 14.55 -3.93
C VAL A 330 -4.70 15.79 -4.41
N THR A 331 -5.98 15.94 -4.09
CA THR A 331 -6.79 17.06 -4.59
C THR A 331 -6.47 18.38 -3.89
N GLY A 332 -5.97 18.33 -2.65
CA GLY A 332 -5.89 19.51 -1.81
C GLY A 332 -7.28 20.16 -1.68
N LYS A 333 -7.37 21.48 -1.86
CA LYS A 333 -8.65 22.21 -1.87
C LYS A 333 -9.47 21.84 -3.10
N LEU A 334 -10.51 21.05 -2.91
CA LEU A 334 -11.28 20.41 -3.98
C LEU A 334 -11.88 21.39 -4.98
N ASP A 335 -12.37 22.56 -4.52
CA ASP A 335 -12.99 23.60 -5.38
C ASP A 335 -12.01 24.20 -6.41
N SER A 336 -10.71 24.11 -6.16
CA SER A 336 -9.66 24.61 -7.04
C SER A 336 -8.86 23.51 -7.74
N PHE A 337 -9.21 22.24 -7.52
CA PHE A 337 -8.50 21.10 -8.12
C PHE A 337 -8.85 20.96 -9.61
N ALA A 338 -7.84 21.11 -10.48
CA ALA A 338 -7.94 20.92 -11.92
C ALA A 338 -9.22 21.54 -12.53
N PRO A 339 -9.44 22.87 -12.40
CA PRO A 339 -10.73 23.48 -12.72
C PRO A 339 -11.10 23.35 -14.20
N ASP A 340 -10.12 23.27 -15.10
CA ASP A 340 -10.32 23.20 -16.55
C ASP A 340 -10.42 21.76 -17.09
N ALA A 341 -10.23 20.76 -16.22
CA ALA A 341 -10.15 19.37 -16.64
C ALA A 341 -11.53 18.74 -16.84
N THR A 342 -11.74 18.15 -18.02
CA THR A 342 -12.74 17.10 -18.23
C THR A 342 -12.26 15.83 -17.53
N VAL A 343 -13.15 15.14 -16.80
CA VAL A 343 -12.77 13.98 -16.01
C VAL A 343 -13.42 12.69 -16.54
N VAL A 344 -12.58 11.77 -17.00
CA VAL A 344 -12.93 10.35 -17.21
C VAL A 344 -12.55 9.60 -15.94
N HIS A 345 -13.50 8.94 -15.29
CA HIS A 345 -13.22 8.20 -14.06
C HIS A 345 -13.62 6.74 -14.21
N ALA A 346 -12.65 5.86 -14.16
CA ALA A 346 -12.83 4.40 -14.20
C ALA A 346 -12.55 3.79 -12.84
N ASP A 347 -13.54 3.14 -12.26
CA ASP A 347 -13.43 2.42 -11.00
C ASP A 347 -14.34 1.19 -11.01
N ILE A 348 -13.93 0.14 -10.29
CA ILE A 348 -14.74 -1.07 -10.10
C ILE A 348 -15.89 -0.83 -9.10
N ASP A 349 -15.71 0.13 -8.19
CA ASP A 349 -16.71 0.52 -7.20
C ASP A 349 -17.53 1.71 -7.71
N PRO A 350 -18.81 1.50 -8.06
CA PRO A 350 -19.65 2.59 -8.53
C PRO A 350 -19.84 3.71 -7.50
N ALA A 351 -19.62 3.43 -6.20
CA ALA A 351 -19.74 4.44 -5.14
C ALA A 351 -18.57 5.45 -5.13
N GLU A 352 -17.43 5.12 -5.74
CA GLU A 352 -16.31 6.06 -5.87
C GLU A 352 -16.48 7.03 -7.04
N ILE A 353 -17.27 6.66 -8.05
CA ILE A 353 -17.51 7.51 -9.24
C ILE A 353 -18.25 8.78 -8.85
N GLY A 354 -17.59 9.92 -9.04
CA GLY A 354 -18.19 11.24 -8.76
C GLY A 354 -18.33 11.57 -7.26
N LYS A 355 -17.78 10.78 -6.36
CA LYS A 355 -17.88 10.99 -4.91
C LYS A 355 -17.23 12.29 -4.46
N ASN A 356 -16.01 12.55 -4.90
CA ASN A 356 -15.23 13.72 -4.50
C ASN A 356 -15.16 14.78 -5.63
N ARG A 357 -14.95 14.38 -6.86
CA ARG A 357 -14.81 15.27 -8.02
C ARG A 357 -15.90 14.96 -9.04
N HIS A 358 -16.51 15.98 -9.64
CA HIS A 358 -17.46 15.80 -10.76
C HIS A 358 -16.80 14.97 -11.89
N VAL A 359 -17.59 14.10 -12.50
CA VAL A 359 -17.13 13.17 -13.54
C VAL A 359 -17.96 13.37 -14.79
N ASP A 360 -17.30 13.64 -15.93
CA ASP A 360 -17.95 13.81 -17.21
C ASP A 360 -18.22 12.47 -17.91
N VAL A 361 -17.29 11.53 -17.80
CA VAL A 361 -17.42 10.18 -18.35
C VAL A 361 -17.20 9.15 -17.26
N PRO A 362 -18.26 8.65 -16.62
CA PRO A 362 -18.19 7.59 -15.61
C PRO A 362 -18.01 6.22 -16.29
N ILE A 363 -17.03 5.42 -15.83
CA ILE A 363 -16.77 4.07 -16.32
C ILE A 363 -16.73 3.13 -15.12
N VAL A 364 -17.80 2.34 -14.91
CA VAL A 364 -17.78 1.28 -13.91
C VAL A 364 -17.25 0.01 -14.56
N GLY A 365 -16.16 -0.54 -13.99
CA GLY A 365 -15.52 -1.75 -14.52
C GLY A 365 -14.18 -2.03 -13.87
N ASP A 366 -13.72 -3.27 -14.03
CA ASP A 366 -12.38 -3.67 -13.63
C ASP A 366 -11.32 -2.93 -14.48
N ALA A 367 -10.28 -2.40 -13.83
CA ALA A 367 -9.28 -1.56 -14.50
C ALA A 367 -8.58 -2.28 -15.68
N LYS A 368 -8.39 -3.59 -15.61
CA LYS A 368 -7.80 -4.37 -16.71
C LYS A 368 -8.70 -4.36 -17.94
N HIS A 369 -9.98 -4.67 -17.77
CA HIS A 369 -10.94 -4.65 -18.87
C HIS A 369 -11.12 -3.24 -19.43
N VAL A 370 -11.18 -2.22 -18.56
CA VAL A 370 -11.27 -0.83 -18.98
C VAL A 370 -10.07 -0.43 -19.84
N ILE A 371 -8.86 -0.72 -19.39
CA ILE A 371 -7.63 -0.36 -20.10
C ILE A 371 -7.52 -1.11 -21.43
N ASP A 372 -7.83 -2.41 -21.48
CA ASP A 372 -7.79 -3.20 -22.72
C ASP A 372 -8.81 -2.66 -23.76
N GLU A 373 -10.02 -2.29 -23.35
CA GLU A 373 -11.03 -1.69 -24.22
C GLU A 373 -10.66 -0.24 -24.63
N LEU A 374 -10.03 0.56 -23.75
CA LEU A 374 -9.51 1.88 -24.10
C LEU A 374 -8.41 1.78 -25.17
N ILE A 375 -7.47 0.84 -25.05
CA ILE A 375 -6.42 0.60 -26.07
C ILE A 375 -7.06 0.32 -27.43
N ALA A 376 -8.05 -0.56 -27.47
CA ALA A 376 -8.75 -0.88 -28.71
C ALA A 376 -9.47 0.34 -29.31
N ALA A 377 -10.19 1.11 -28.49
CA ALA A 377 -10.94 2.28 -28.94
C ALA A 377 -10.02 3.44 -29.39
N VAL A 378 -8.94 3.74 -28.64
CA VAL A 378 -7.93 4.74 -29.03
C VAL A 378 -7.24 4.36 -30.34
N THR A 379 -6.96 3.07 -30.55
CA THR A 379 -6.39 2.58 -31.83
C THR A 379 -7.29 2.92 -33.01
N VAL A 380 -8.61 2.81 -32.85
CA VAL A 380 -9.59 3.21 -33.89
C VAL A 380 -9.53 4.72 -34.15
N GLU A 381 -9.49 5.55 -33.10
CA GLU A 381 -9.39 7.01 -33.24
C GLU A 381 -8.10 7.41 -33.98
N ARG A 382 -6.96 6.82 -33.60
CA ARG A 382 -5.66 7.06 -34.26
C ARG A 382 -5.67 6.63 -35.73
N SER A 383 -6.25 5.48 -36.04
CA SER A 383 -6.38 4.99 -37.43
C SER A 383 -7.25 5.88 -38.29
N ALA A 384 -8.16 6.63 -37.69
CA ALA A 384 -8.98 7.65 -38.34
C ALA A 384 -8.30 9.03 -38.43
N GLY A 385 -7.01 9.13 -38.06
CA GLY A 385 -6.24 10.37 -38.09
C GLY A 385 -6.56 11.35 -36.94
N ARG A 386 -7.32 10.92 -35.91
CA ARG A 386 -7.63 11.74 -34.76
C ARG A 386 -6.58 11.52 -33.68
N THR A 387 -5.61 12.43 -33.65
CA THR A 387 -4.54 12.48 -32.65
C THR A 387 -4.16 13.92 -32.38
N THR A 388 -3.80 14.22 -31.14
CA THR A 388 -3.25 15.53 -30.77
C THR A 388 -1.75 15.44 -30.62
N ASP A 389 -1.04 16.48 -31.03
CA ASP A 389 0.37 16.68 -30.70
C ASP A 389 0.47 17.15 -29.26
N LEU A 390 1.25 16.43 -28.46
CA LEU A 390 1.50 16.73 -27.04
C LEU A 390 2.86 17.40 -26.83
N GLY A 391 3.54 17.86 -27.88
CA GLY A 391 4.89 18.44 -27.81
C GLY A 391 4.98 19.62 -26.86
N ASP A 392 4.06 20.59 -26.98
CA ASP A 392 4.02 21.77 -26.11
C ASP A 392 3.76 21.38 -24.65
N TRP A 393 2.86 20.40 -24.41
CA TRP A 393 2.59 19.90 -23.08
C TRP A 393 3.80 19.22 -22.44
N TRP A 394 4.49 18.37 -23.19
CA TRP A 394 5.74 17.76 -22.74
C TRP A 394 6.84 18.77 -22.49
N THR A 395 6.94 19.83 -23.30
CA THR A 395 7.92 20.90 -23.09
C THR A 395 7.71 21.59 -21.73
N GLN A 396 6.46 21.88 -21.36
CA GLN A 396 6.14 22.47 -20.05
C GLN A 396 6.47 21.52 -18.88
N LEU A 397 6.11 20.24 -19.02
CA LEU A 397 6.34 19.25 -17.96
C LEU A 397 7.83 18.93 -17.78
N ASP A 398 8.59 18.82 -18.87
CA ASP A 398 10.03 18.57 -18.85
C ASP A 398 10.79 19.78 -18.25
N ASP A 399 10.38 21.02 -18.58
CA ASP A 399 10.93 22.23 -17.99
C ASP A 399 10.72 22.28 -16.46
N LEU A 400 9.53 21.87 -15.97
CA LEU A 400 9.28 21.79 -14.53
C LEU A 400 10.12 20.70 -13.85
N ARG A 401 10.33 19.57 -14.51
CA ARG A 401 11.22 18.51 -14.00
C ARG A 401 12.66 18.99 -13.87
N ASP A 402 13.13 19.74 -14.87
CA ASP A 402 14.50 20.26 -14.89
C ASP A 402 14.70 21.40 -13.88
N ARG A 403 13.69 22.26 -13.68
CA ARG A 403 13.76 23.39 -12.73
C ARG A 403 13.52 22.97 -11.27
N TYR A 404 12.68 21.97 -11.03
CA TYR A 404 12.24 21.57 -9.69
C TYR A 404 12.36 20.04 -9.49
N PRO A 405 13.57 19.47 -9.65
CA PRO A 405 13.78 18.05 -9.39
C PRO A 405 13.60 17.73 -7.91
N LEU A 406 13.21 16.51 -7.59
CA LEU A 406 13.31 16.03 -6.21
C LEU A 406 14.77 16.08 -5.77
N GLY A 407 15.00 16.54 -4.55
CA GLY A 407 16.34 16.68 -4.00
C GLY A 407 16.29 17.05 -2.52
N TYR A 408 17.46 17.07 -1.91
CA TYR A 408 17.66 17.47 -0.52
C TYR A 408 19.04 18.12 -0.33
N ASP A 409 19.14 18.96 0.69
CA ASP A 409 20.39 19.56 1.07
C ASP A 409 21.10 18.67 2.11
N GLU A 410 22.43 18.53 1.99
CA GLU A 410 23.22 17.89 3.02
C GLU A 410 23.19 18.73 4.30
N PRO A 411 22.99 18.11 5.48
CA PRO A 411 22.96 18.83 6.74
C PRO A 411 24.28 19.55 7.01
N SER A 412 24.23 20.87 7.26
CA SER A 412 25.41 21.69 7.49
C SER A 412 26.13 21.41 8.81
N ASP A 413 25.48 20.71 9.74
CA ASP A 413 26.00 20.32 11.04
C ASP A 413 26.69 18.95 11.05
N GLY A 414 26.76 18.29 9.87
CA GLY A 414 27.38 16.97 9.70
C GLY A 414 26.53 15.81 10.22
N THR A 415 25.26 16.03 10.57
CA THR A 415 24.33 14.95 10.90
C THR A 415 23.98 14.14 9.64
N LEU A 416 23.60 12.88 9.79
CA LEU A 416 23.22 12.01 8.68
C LEU A 416 21.88 12.46 8.09
N SER A 417 21.83 12.63 6.76
CA SER A 417 20.59 12.94 6.03
C SER A 417 19.68 11.72 5.95
N PRO A 418 18.42 11.81 6.38
CA PRO A 418 17.47 10.70 6.21
C PRO A 418 17.16 10.39 4.75
N GLN A 419 17.13 11.39 3.88
CA GLN A 419 16.90 11.23 2.44
C GLN A 419 18.05 10.45 1.81
N TYR A 420 19.29 10.80 2.13
CA TYR A 420 20.47 10.07 1.66
C TYR A 420 20.43 8.59 2.06
N VAL A 421 20.10 8.29 3.32
CA VAL A 421 19.97 6.90 3.79
C VAL A 421 18.96 6.13 2.96
N ILE A 422 17.79 6.71 2.70
CA ILE A 422 16.70 6.06 1.97
C ILE A 422 17.03 5.89 0.48
N GLU A 423 17.66 6.89 -0.14
CA GLU A 423 18.14 6.81 -1.52
C GLU A 423 19.16 5.67 -1.68
N ARG A 424 20.18 5.64 -0.80
CA ARG A 424 21.19 4.57 -0.80
C ARG A 424 20.57 3.19 -0.54
N LEU A 425 19.59 3.13 0.36
CA LEU A 425 18.86 1.88 0.63
C LEU A 425 18.17 1.34 -0.63
N GLY A 426 17.49 2.21 -1.38
CA GLY A 426 16.83 1.84 -2.64
C GLY A 426 17.82 1.36 -3.70
N GLU A 427 18.93 2.08 -3.88
CA GLU A 427 19.97 1.74 -4.86
C GLU A 427 20.66 0.40 -4.55
N ILE A 428 21.02 0.15 -3.29
CA ILE A 428 21.75 -1.06 -2.88
C ILE A 428 20.83 -2.29 -2.82
N ALA A 429 19.62 -2.14 -2.32
CA ALA A 429 18.66 -3.24 -2.24
C ALA A 429 18.09 -3.65 -3.61
N GLY A 430 18.02 -2.72 -4.56
CA GLY A 430 17.66 -2.97 -5.95
C GLY A 430 16.16 -3.12 -6.23
N PRO A 431 15.78 -3.18 -7.51
CA PRO A 431 14.40 -3.02 -7.99
C PRO A 431 13.48 -4.22 -7.72
N ASP A 432 14.02 -5.36 -7.29
CA ASP A 432 13.25 -6.56 -6.94
C ASP A 432 12.85 -6.61 -5.46
N THR A 433 13.34 -5.67 -4.68
CA THR A 433 13.09 -5.60 -3.23
C THR A 433 11.67 -5.10 -2.96
N ILE A 434 11.00 -5.71 -1.99
CA ILE A 434 9.75 -5.20 -1.44
C ILE A 434 10.09 -4.25 -0.30
N PHE A 435 9.68 -2.98 -0.45
CA PHE A 435 9.77 -1.97 0.60
C PHE A 435 8.40 -1.79 1.28
N VAL A 436 8.39 -1.87 2.59
CA VAL A 436 7.19 -1.70 3.41
C VAL A 436 7.41 -0.51 4.33
N ALA A 437 6.66 0.56 4.14
CA ALA A 437 6.85 1.76 4.95
C ALA A 437 5.84 1.88 6.10
N GLY A 438 6.33 2.34 7.25
CA GLY A 438 5.51 2.92 8.30
C GLY A 438 4.98 4.30 7.89
N VAL A 439 4.38 5.03 8.81
CA VAL A 439 3.73 6.32 8.51
C VAL A 439 4.47 7.48 9.15
N GLY A 440 4.88 8.44 8.33
CA GLY A 440 5.62 9.62 8.73
C GLY A 440 6.50 10.19 7.63
N GLN A 441 7.52 10.99 7.99
CA GLN A 441 8.47 11.56 7.03
C GLN A 441 9.21 10.46 6.24
N HIS A 442 9.61 9.39 6.92
CA HIS A 442 10.29 8.24 6.29
C HIS A 442 9.46 7.59 5.19
N GLN A 443 8.13 7.52 5.32
CA GLN A 443 7.22 7.05 4.28
C GLN A 443 7.29 7.95 3.04
N MET A 444 7.22 9.26 3.25
CA MET A 444 7.27 10.21 2.15
C MET A 444 8.63 10.21 1.46
N TRP A 445 9.72 10.17 2.22
CA TRP A 445 11.06 10.06 1.64
C TRP A 445 11.26 8.73 0.89
N ALA A 446 10.74 7.61 1.42
CA ALA A 446 10.79 6.33 0.70
C ALA A 446 10.00 6.37 -0.61
N SER A 447 8.85 7.05 -0.64
CA SER A 447 8.06 7.23 -1.87
C SER A 447 8.69 8.22 -2.87
N GLN A 448 9.63 9.08 -2.43
CA GLN A 448 10.29 10.10 -3.26
C GLN A 448 11.67 9.66 -3.76
N PHE A 449 12.45 8.92 -2.96
CA PHE A 449 13.86 8.64 -3.22
C PHE A 449 14.19 7.17 -3.50
N ILE A 450 13.23 6.26 -3.36
CA ILE A 450 13.34 4.88 -3.86
C ILE A 450 12.65 4.79 -5.23
N SER A 451 13.31 4.16 -6.20
CA SER A 451 12.74 3.93 -7.52
C SER A 451 11.95 2.62 -7.57
N TYR A 452 10.68 2.69 -7.97
CA TYR A 452 9.78 1.53 -8.05
C TYR A 452 9.55 1.14 -9.51
N GLU A 453 10.25 0.10 -9.97
CA GLU A 453 10.21 -0.37 -11.35
C GLU A 453 9.19 -1.49 -11.59
N LYS A 454 8.71 -2.13 -10.51
CA LYS A 454 7.88 -3.35 -10.58
C LYS A 454 6.64 -3.24 -9.69
N PRO A 455 5.53 -3.87 -10.09
CA PRO A 455 4.34 -3.92 -9.26
C PRO A 455 4.58 -4.72 -7.97
N HIS A 456 3.86 -4.36 -6.91
CA HIS A 456 3.89 -5.01 -5.60
C HIS A 456 5.24 -4.94 -4.87
N THR A 457 6.10 -3.98 -5.21
CA THR A 457 7.36 -3.71 -4.51
C THR A 457 7.26 -2.59 -3.48
N TRP A 458 6.13 -1.89 -3.42
CA TRP A 458 5.82 -0.85 -2.44
C TRP A 458 4.55 -1.20 -1.66
N LEU A 459 4.67 -1.31 -0.33
CA LEU A 459 3.56 -1.57 0.58
C LEU A 459 3.52 -0.51 1.67
N ASN A 460 2.36 0.04 1.94
CA ASN A 460 2.18 1.05 2.98
C ASN A 460 0.72 1.15 3.41
N SER A 461 0.48 1.85 4.53
CA SER A 461 -0.84 2.28 4.97
C SER A 461 -1.11 3.68 4.44
N GLY A 462 -1.68 3.78 3.23
CA GLY A 462 -1.86 5.06 2.56
C GLY A 462 -3.18 5.75 2.88
N GLY A 463 -4.24 4.99 3.11
CA GLY A 463 -5.58 5.52 3.35
C GLY A 463 -5.86 5.85 4.82
N LEU A 464 -5.54 4.94 5.74
CA LEU A 464 -5.72 5.16 7.18
C LEU A 464 -4.52 5.87 7.81
N GLY A 465 -3.32 5.62 7.32
CA GLY A 465 -2.10 6.22 7.84
C GLY A 465 -1.68 5.62 9.19
N THR A 466 -1.63 4.29 9.28
CA THR A 466 -1.40 3.56 10.52
C THR A 466 0.07 3.51 10.89
N MET A 467 0.47 4.26 11.92
CA MET A 467 1.78 4.07 12.56
C MET A 467 1.87 2.66 13.15
N GLY A 468 3.03 1.99 12.99
CA GLY A 468 3.22 0.60 13.41
C GLY A 468 2.89 -0.43 12.33
N TYR A 469 2.58 -0.01 11.12
CA TYR A 469 2.27 -0.89 9.99
C TYR A 469 3.49 -1.68 9.49
N ALA A 470 4.68 -1.06 9.42
CA ALA A 470 5.82 -1.55 8.65
C ALA A 470 6.31 -2.94 9.08
N VAL A 471 6.64 -3.13 10.36
CA VAL A 471 7.27 -4.37 10.84
C VAL A 471 6.37 -5.60 10.61
N PRO A 472 5.11 -5.63 11.10
CA PRO A 472 4.25 -6.79 10.88
C PRO A 472 3.86 -6.98 9.41
N ALA A 473 3.67 -5.92 8.64
CA ALA A 473 3.37 -6.06 7.21
C ALA A 473 4.58 -6.60 6.43
N ALA A 474 5.81 -6.18 6.76
CA ALA A 474 7.03 -6.75 6.20
C ALA A 474 7.19 -8.24 6.56
N MET A 475 6.86 -8.62 7.79
CA MET A 475 6.80 -10.03 8.21
C MET A 475 5.83 -10.81 7.30
N GLY A 476 4.62 -10.32 7.10
CA GLY A 476 3.63 -10.95 6.22
C GLY A 476 4.07 -11.02 4.76
N ALA A 477 4.65 -9.96 4.24
CA ALA A 477 5.20 -9.91 2.88
C ALA A 477 6.33 -10.94 2.68
N LYS A 478 7.26 -11.04 3.65
CA LYS A 478 8.36 -12.02 3.62
C LYS A 478 7.87 -13.47 3.70
N VAL A 479 6.84 -13.73 4.49
CA VAL A 479 6.19 -15.05 4.55
C VAL A 479 5.56 -15.40 3.20
N GLY A 480 4.92 -14.46 2.55
CA GLY A 480 4.28 -14.64 1.23
C GLY A 480 5.26 -14.72 0.07
N LYS A 481 6.45 -14.12 0.22
CA LYS A 481 7.52 -14.04 -0.80
C LYS A 481 8.87 -14.41 -0.18
N PRO A 482 9.06 -15.69 0.20
CA PRO A 482 10.23 -16.12 0.98
C PRO A 482 11.57 -15.89 0.27
N ASP A 483 11.60 -15.89 -1.05
CA ASP A 483 12.82 -15.70 -1.85
C ASP A 483 13.13 -14.23 -2.15
N THR A 484 12.20 -13.30 -1.83
CA THR A 484 12.36 -11.87 -2.09
C THR A 484 12.94 -11.16 -0.86
N VAL A 485 13.84 -10.22 -1.08
CA VAL A 485 14.31 -9.32 -0.01
C VAL A 485 13.16 -8.39 0.38
N VAL A 486 12.92 -8.26 1.69
CA VAL A 486 11.89 -7.37 2.23
C VAL A 486 12.52 -6.43 3.24
N TRP A 487 12.37 -5.12 2.99
CA TRP A 487 12.78 -4.07 3.89
C TRP A 487 11.56 -3.35 4.49
N ALA A 488 11.51 -3.24 5.80
CA ALA A 488 10.67 -2.27 6.49
C ALA A 488 11.44 -0.95 6.61
N VAL A 489 10.88 0.16 6.11
CA VAL A 489 11.37 1.52 6.32
C VAL A 489 10.47 2.16 7.36
N ASP A 490 11.00 2.37 8.56
CA ASP A 490 10.18 2.83 9.68
C ASP A 490 10.82 4.02 10.40
N GLY A 491 10.00 4.85 11.05
CA GLY A 491 10.49 5.89 11.95
C GLY A 491 10.60 5.36 13.38
N ASP A 492 11.44 5.97 14.19
CA ASP A 492 11.63 5.60 15.59
C ASP A 492 10.32 5.59 16.41
N GLY A 493 9.43 6.55 16.18
CA GLY A 493 8.12 6.58 16.82
C GLY A 493 7.16 5.50 16.31
N CYS A 494 7.16 5.25 15.03
CA CYS A 494 6.32 4.25 14.36
C CYS A 494 6.76 2.83 14.74
N PHE A 495 8.06 2.56 14.68
CA PHE A 495 8.68 1.29 15.04
C PHE A 495 8.36 0.84 16.48
N GLN A 496 8.29 1.77 17.43
CA GLN A 496 7.99 1.45 18.81
C GLN A 496 6.58 0.89 19.05
N MET A 497 5.66 1.05 18.10
CA MET A 497 4.27 0.58 18.26
C MET A 497 4.10 -0.92 18.04
N THR A 498 4.99 -1.55 17.23
CA THR A 498 4.84 -2.97 16.82
C THR A 498 6.15 -3.74 16.80
N ASN A 499 7.23 -3.21 17.38
CA ASN A 499 8.55 -3.86 17.40
C ASN A 499 8.56 -5.23 18.08
N GLN A 500 7.57 -5.58 18.91
CA GLN A 500 7.43 -6.89 19.53
C GLN A 500 7.32 -8.03 18.49
N GLU A 501 6.87 -7.73 17.26
CA GLU A 501 6.82 -8.74 16.18
C GLU A 501 8.21 -9.16 15.67
N LEU A 502 9.26 -8.45 16.06
CA LEU A 502 10.64 -8.90 15.85
C LEU A 502 10.91 -10.25 16.54
N ALA A 503 10.36 -10.46 17.75
CA ALA A 503 10.45 -11.75 18.42
C ALA A 503 9.73 -12.86 17.64
N THR A 504 8.62 -12.54 16.98
CA THR A 504 7.94 -13.44 16.05
C THR A 504 8.85 -13.78 14.86
N CYS A 505 9.42 -12.76 14.22
CA CYS A 505 10.31 -12.94 13.08
C CYS A 505 11.53 -13.79 13.43
N ALA A 506 12.15 -13.55 14.60
CA ALA A 506 13.31 -14.32 15.06
C ALA A 506 12.98 -15.79 15.32
N LEU A 507 11.87 -16.07 16.02
CA LEU A 507 11.46 -17.44 16.36
C LEU A 507 10.98 -18.23 15.14
N GLU A 508 10.30 -17.58 14.20
CA GLU A 508 9.76 -18.20 12.99
C GLU A 508 10.77 -18.28 11.83
N GLY A 509 12.00 -17.75 12.02
CA GLY A 509 13.02 -17.71 10.98
C GLY A 509 12.59 -16.86 9.78
N ILE A 510 12.01 -15.68 10.01
CA ILE A 510 11.53 -14.76 8.97
C ILE A 510 12.55 -13.62 8.83
N PRO A 511 13.49 -13.68 7.87
CA PRO A 511 14.60 -12.74 7.77
C PRO A 511 14.18 -11.43 7.09
N VAL A 512 13.39 -10.63 7.78
CA VAL A 512 13.07 -9.25 7.38
C VAL A 512 14.21 -8.30 7.74
N LYS A 513 14.35 -7.24 6.99
CA LYS A 513 15.31 -6.18 7.25
C LYS A 513 14.56 -4.90 7.61
N ILE A 514 14.98 -4.21 8.66
CA ILE A 514 14.33 -3.02 9.16
C ILE A 514 15.31 -1.85 9.19
N ALA A 515 15.00 -0.78 8.48
CA ALA A 515 15.69 0.50 8.53
C ALA A 515 14.89 1.45 9.43
N VAL A 516 15.36 1.69 10.65
CA VAL A 516 14.77 2.66 11.56
C VAL A 516 15.40 4.03 11.29
N ILE A 517 14.63 4.94 10.71
CA ILE A 517 15.03 6.33 10.45
C ILE A 517 14.78 7.12 11.74
N ASN A 518 15.82 7.14 12.57
CA ASN A 518 15.75 7.62 13.95
C ASN A 518 16.18 9.08 14.05
N ASN A 519 15.20 9.99 14.04
CA ASN A 519 15.42 11.41 14.28
C ASN A 519 15.08 11.87 15.71
N GLY A 520 14.69 10.95 16.61
CA GLY A 520 14.30 11.21 17.98
C GLY A 520 12.98 11.98 18.12
N ASN A 521 12.14 12.00 17.06
CA ASN A 521 10.94 12.82 17.01
C ASN A 521 9.79 12.16 16.25
N LEU A 522 8.56 12.55 16.55
CA LEU A 522 7.41 12.38 15.65
C LEU A 522 7.56 13.39 14.49
N GLY A 523 8.46 13.07 13.55
CA GLY A 523 9.04 14.02 12.61
C GLY A 523 8.01 14.75 11.73
N MET A 524 6.97 14.08 11.21
CA MET A 524 5.95 14.74 10.40
C MET A 524 5.11 15.74 11.23
N VAL A 525 4.75 15.37 12.45
CA VAL A 525 4.01 16.28 13.37
C VAL A 525 4.89 17.46 13.75
N ARG A 526 6.19 17.21 14.04
CA ARG A 526 7.17 18.25 14.33
C ARG A 526 7.34 19.20 13.13
N GLN A 527 7.38 18.71 11.91
CA GLN A 527 7.43 19.54 10.69
C GLN A 527 6.22 20.48 10.61
N TRP A 528 5.00 20.01 10.91
CA TRP A 528 3.82 20.85 10.94
C TRP A 528 3.85 21.87 12.07
N GLN A 529 4.38 21.52 13.24
CA GLN A 529 4.58 22.49 14.34
C GLN A 529 5.59 23.58 13.92
N THR A 530 6.63 23.21 13.18
CA THR A 530 7.57 24.17 12.61
C THR A 530 6.90 25.14 11.63
N LEU A 531 6.09 24.61 10.71
CA LEU A 531 5.53 25.39 9.60
C LEU A 531 4.28 26.19 9.99
N PHE A 532 3.42 25.65 10.87
CA PHE A 532 2.08 26.19 11.11
C PHE A 532 1.84 26.64 12.55
N TYR A 533 2.74 26.31 13.49
CA TYR A 533 2.55 26.60 14.91
C TYR A 533 3.73 27.39 15.52
N ASN A 534 4.46 28.16 14.70
CA ASN A 534 5.57 29.04 15.14
C ASN A 534 6.63 28.29 15.97
N GLU A 535 6.98 27.08 15.54
CA GLU A 535 7.99 26.24 16.20
C GLU A 535 7.67 25.90 17.66
N ARG A 536 6.38 25.91 18.02
CA ARG A 536 5.94 25.50 19.34
C ARG A 536 5.82 23.97 19.40
N TYR A 537 6.91 23.30 19.69
CA TYR A 537 7.00 21.86 19.78
C TYR A 537 6.33 21.34 21.05
N SER A 538 5.24 20.58 20.90
CA SER A 538 4.49 20.01 22.01
C SER A 538 4.41 18.49 21.83
N ASN A 539 5.05 17.75 22.73
CA ASN A 539 4.99 16.29 22.83
C ASN A 539 5.36 15.53 21.53
N THR A 540 6.29 16.06 20.76
CA THR A 540 6.79 15.41 19.53
C THR A 540 8.21 14.89 19.67
N GLU A 541 8.93 15.26 20.72
CA GLU A 541 10.27 14.78 21.01
C GLU A 541 10.22 13.42 21.72
N LEU A 542 10.88 12.41 21.14
CA LEU A 542 10.95 11.04 21.67
C LEU A 542 12.27 10.73 22.37
N GLY A 543 13.26 11.60 22.21
CA GLY A 543 14.58 11.45 22.82
C GLY A 543 15.34 12.76 22.87
N THR A 544 16.34 12.84 23.75
CA THR A 544 17.26 13.97 23.81
C THR A 544 18.60 13.57 23.20
N HIS A 545 19.42 14.53 22.74
CA HIS A 545 20.78 14.27 22.24
C HIS A 545 21.68 13.51 23.24
N LYS A 546 21.32 13.53 24.53
CA LYS A 546 22.10 12.88 25.61
C LYS A 546 21.57 11.50 25.98
N HIS A 547 20.31 11.18 25.67
CA HIS A 547 19.66 9.94 26.05
C HIS A 547 18.86 9.38 24.88
N ARG A 548 19.43 8.38 24.21
CA ARG A 548 18.73 7.59 23.18
C ARG A 548 18.01 6.46 23.89
N ILE A 549 16.73 6.64 24.14
CA ILE A 549 15.87 5.65 24.77
C ILE A 549 14.61 5.50 23.88
N PRO A 550 14.32 4.29 23.38
CA PRO A 550 15.08 3.05 23.54
C PRO A 550 16.39 3.02 22.72
N ASP A 551 17.34 2.19 23.18
CA ASP A 551 18.49 1.79 22.34
C ASP A 551 18.01 0.67 21.39
N PHE A 552 17.77 1.00 20.14
CA PHE A 552 17.16 0.06 19.18
C PHE A 552 18.07 -1.12 18.82
N VAL A 553 19.39 -0.98 18.91
CA VAL A 553 20.33 -2.10 18.73
C VAL A 553 20.16 -3.13 19.84
N LYS A 554 20.19 -2.70 21.09
CA LYS A 554 19.98 -3.59 22.23
C LYS A 554 18.57 -4.18 22.26
N LEU A 555 17.56 -3.41 21.84
CA LEU A 555 16.20 -3.91 21.73
C LEU A 555 16.11 -5.02 20.68
N ALA A 556 16.71 -4.83 19.51
CA ALA A 556 16.76 -5.82 18.44
C ALA A 556 17.44 -7.11 18.92
N GLU A 557 18.62 -7.00 19.57
CA GLU A 557 19.35 -8.13 20.13
C GLU A 557 18.55 -8.87 21.21
N ALA A 558 17.87 -8.13 22.10
CA ALA A 558 17.00 -8.71 23.13
C ALA A 558 15.80 -9.47 22.54
N LEU A 559 15.34 -9.11 21.36
CA LEU A 559 14.25 -9.78 20.63
C LEU A 559 14.75 -10.87 19.67
N GLY A 560 16.07 -11.18 19.69
CA GLY A 560 16.66 -12.26 18.88
C GLY A 560 17.04 -11.85 17.46
N CYS A 561 17.15 -10.57 17.18
CA CYS A 561 17.53 -10.02 15.87
C CYS A 561 18.99 -9.56 15.86
N VAL A 562 19.55 -9.35 14.67
CA VAL A 562 20.83 -8.66 14.53
C VAL A 562 20.61 -7.16 14.59
N GLY A 563 21.30 -6.47 15.50
CA GLY A 563 21.23 -5.03 15.67
C GLY A 563 22.46 -4.34 15.07
N LEU A 564 22.24 -3.34 14.21
CA LEU A 564 23.30 -2.50 13.62
C LEU A 564 22.99 -1.02 13.89
N ARG A 565 24.02 -0.17 13.90
CA ARG A 565 23.83 1.29 14.01
C ARG A 565 24.69 2.01 12.97
N CYS A 566 24.12 3.05 12.37
CA CYS A 566 24.81 3.94 11.45
C CYS A 566 24.53 5.39 11.85
N GLU A 567 25.60 6.19 12.05
CA GLU A 567 25.53 7.59 12.47
C GLU A 567 26.22 8.54 11.48
N ASN A 568 26.92 7.98 10.47
CA ASN A 568 27.75 8.75 9.55
C ASN A 568 27.45 8.38 8.10
N ALA A 569 27.43 9.35 7.21
CA ALA A 569 27.18 9.14 5.78
C ALA A 569 28.19 8.15 5.13
N ALA A 570 29.45 8.19 5.54
CA ALA A 570 30.50 7.30 5.03
C ALA A 570 30.28 5.81 5.36
N ASP A 571 29.47 5.50 6.37
CA ASP A 571 29.19 4.13 6.81
C ASP A 571 27.85 3.57 6.27
N VAL A 572 27.01 4.39 5.61
CA VAL A 572 25.67 4.00 5.15
C VAL A 572 25.74 2.79 4.22
N ASP A 573 26.48 2.89 3.13
CA ASP A 573 26.57 1.84 2.11
C ASP A 573 27.07 0.51 2.70
N LYS A 574 28.10 0.59 3.52
CA LYS A 574 28.70 -0.57 4.19
C LYS A 574 27.70 -1.23 5.17
N THR A 575 26.93 -0.43 5.91
CA THR A 575 25.96 -0.94 6.87
C THR A 575 24.77 -1.61 6.17
N ILE A 576 24.26 -1.01 5.09
CA ILE A 576 23.22 -1.60 4.27
C ILE A 576 23.71 -2.91 3.63
N ALA A 577 24.92 -2.91 3.03
CA ALA A 577 25.52 -4.11 2.43
C ALA A 577 25.69 -5.23 3.46
N ALA A 578 26.15 -4.92 4.67
CA ALA A 578 26.27 -5.92 5.75
C ALA A 578 24.91 -6.52 6.12
N ALA A 579 23.83 -5.73 6.17
CA ALA A 579 22.50 -6.24 6.41
C ALA A 579 21.98 -7.10 5.24
N MET A 580 22.34 -6.78 4.00
CA MET A 580 21.95 -7.56 2.82
C MET A 580 22.55 -8.98 2.82
N GLU A 581 23.74 -9.16 3.39
CA GLU A 581 24.38 -10.47 3.52
C GLU A 581 23.73 -11.39 4.57
N ILE A 582 22.96 -10.84 5.53
CA ILE A 582 22.29 -11.60 6.57
C ILE A 582 20.91 -12.06 6.07
N ASN A 583 20.75 -13.33 5.74
CA ASN A 583 19.52 -13.88 5.15
C ASN A 583 18.87 -15.00 5.97
N ASP A 584 19.38 -15.29 7.15
CA ASP A 584 18.92 -16.33 8.09
C ASP A 584 18.33 -15.75 9.39
N ALA A 585 18.43 -14.45 9.61
CA ALA A 585 17.90 -13.76 10.79
C ALA A 585 17.29 -12.39 10.41
N PRO A 586 16.34 -11.87 11.21
CA PRO A 586 15.91 -10.50 11.06
C PRO A 586 17.00 -9.52 11.48
N VAL A 587 17.10 -8.39 10.75
CA VAL A 587 18.11 -7.35 10.98
C VAL A 587 17.44 -6.01 11.24
N VAL A 588 17.88 -5.28 12.25
CA VAL A 588 17.45 -3.90 12.52
C VAL A 588 18.65 -2.99 12.42
N ILE A 589 18.56 -1.96 11.58
CA ILE A 589 19.56 -0.89 11.52
C ILE A 589 18.96 0.37 12.13
N ASP A 590 19.59 0.89 13.17
CA ASP A 590 19.31 2.20 13.76
C ASP A 590 20.11 3.27 13.00
N PHE A 591 19.48 3.91 12.01
CA PHE A 591 20.05 5.07 11.31
C PHE A 591 19.75 6.34 12.10
N VAL A 592 20.75 6.87 12.78
CA VAL A 592 20.62 8.09 13.58
C VAL A 592 20.77 9.30 12.68
N VAL A 593 19.65 9.96 12.39
CA VAL A 593 19.57 11.02 11.38
C VAL A 593 19.26 12.40 11.99
N GLY A 594 19.49 13.45 11.19
CA GLY A 594 19.19 14.83 11.57
C GLY A 594 17.68 15.04 11.82
N LYS A 595 17.33 15.76 12.89
CA LYS A 595 15.94 16.00 13.31
C LYS A 595 15.21 17.11 12.56
N ASP A 596 15.96 17.98 11.86
CA ASP A 596 15.41 19.18 11.23
C ASP A 596 15.15 19.00 9.73
N ALA A 597 15.39 17.80 9.20
CA ALA A 597 15.05 17.44 7.83
C ALA A 597 13.52 17.52 7.62
N MET A 598 13.09 18.12 6.51
CA MET A 598 11.70 18.29 6.13
C MET A 598 11.40 17.58 4.82
N VAL A 599 10.16 17.17 4.66
CA VAL A 599 9.68 16.59 3.39
C VAL A 599 9.24 17.73 2.47
N TRP A 600 9.90 17.83 1.33
CA TRP A 600 9.59 18.75 0.23
C TRP A 600 9.54 17.97 -1.08
N PRO A 601 8.76 18.44 -2.09
CA PRO A 601 7.80 19.55 -2.09
C PRO A 601 6.62 19.32 -1.13
N MET A 602 5.78 20.36 -0.93
CA MET A 602 4.62 20.26 -0.06
C MET A 602 3.45 21.12 -0.53
N VAL A 603 2.27 20.51 -0.70
CA VAL A 603 0.96 21.18 -0.73
C VAL A 603 0.37 21.08 0.67
N ALA A 604 0.18 22.21 1.35
CA ALA A 604 -0.40 22.20 2.70
C ALA A 604 -1.85 21.70 2.67
N ALA A 605 -2.27 21.00 3.72
CA ALA A 605 -3.64 20.48 3.80
C ALA A 605 -4.68 21.61 3.66
N GLY A 606 -5.66 21.41 2.76
CA GLY A 606 -6.73 22.39 2.51
C GLY A 606 -6.33 23.59 1.64
N THR A 607 -5.11 23.63 1.10
CA THR A 607 -4.68 24.63 0.11
C THR A 607 -4.80 24.10 -1.32
N SER A 608 -4.76 25.02 -2.31
CA SER A 608 -4.74 24.64 -3.72
C SER A 608 -3.42 23.98 -4.11
N ASN A 609 -3.44 23.10 -5.09
CA ASN A 609 -2.25 22.56 -5.73
C ASN A 609 -1.37 23.65 -6.39
N ASP A 610 -1.98 24.79 -6.78
CA ASP A 610 -1.25 25.97 -7.27
C ASP A 610 -0.37 26.62 -6.17
N GLU A 611 -0.62 26.28 -4.91
CA GLU A 611 0.12 26.79 -3.76
C GLU A 611 1.25 25.85 -3.30
N ILE A 612 1.63 24.86 -4.11
CA ILE A 612 2.73 23.95 -3.80
C ILE A 612 3.99 24.73 -3.41
N MET A 613 4.68 24.30 -2.36
CA MET A 613 5.97 24.80 -1.94
C MET A 613 7.06 23.80 -2.32
N PHE A 614 8.09 24.28 -3.03
CA PHE A 614 9.24 23.46 -3.38
C PHE A 614 10.24 23.33 -2.22
N ALA A 615 10.36 24.41 -1.44
CA ALA A 615 11.14 24.47 -0.20
C ALA A 615 10.48 25.49 0.74
N ARG A 616 10.97 25.64 1.98
CA ARG A 616 10.40 26.60 2.95
C ARG A 616 10.41 28.02 2.37
N GLY A 617 9.23 28.57 2.12
CA GLY A 617 9.04 29.90 1.55
C GLY A 617 9.40 30.04 0.06
N VAL A 618 9.63 28.94 -0.64
CA VAL A 618 9.91 28.93 -2.08
C VAL A 618 8.78 28.23 -2.81
N ARG A 619 8.12 28.96 -3.73
CA ARG A 619 7.08 28.41 -4.62
C ARG A 619 7.64 28.25 -6.03
N PRO A 620 7.24 27.20 -6.77
CA PRO A 620 7.52 27.10 -8.19
C PRO A 620 6.83 28.25 -8.95
N VAL A 621 7.45 28.70 -10.02
CA VAL A 621 6.86 29.64 -10.99
C VAL A 621 6.26 28.78 -12.10
N PHE A 622 4.95 28.85 -12.27
CA PHE A 622 4.23 28.04 -13.24
C PHE A 622 4.00 28.77 -14.57
N ASP A 623 3.75 30.07 -14.53
CA ASP A 623 3.55 30.90 -15.71
C ASP A 623 4.48 32.15 -15.66
N GLU A 624 4.84 32.72 -16.83
CA GLU A 624 5.68 33.93 -16.90
C GLU A 624 5.00 35.16 -16.25
N ASP A 625 3.65 35.12 -16.10
CA ASP A 625 2.86 36.16 -15.45
C ASP A 625 2.91 36.12 -13.91
N ASP A 626 3.52 35.08 -13.32
CA ASP A 626 3.69 34.93 -11.87
C ASP A 626 5.00 35.56 -11.35
N ILE A 627 5.81 36.21 -12.20
CA ILE A 627 7.02 36.95 -11.89
C ILE A 627 6.65 38.43 -11.75
#